data_32bfbdae03870f86a0f9880a366c548b
#
_entry.id   32bfbdae03870f86a0f9880a366c548b
#
_cell.length_a   1.000
_cell.length_b   1.000
_cell.length_c   1.000
_cell.angle_alpha   90.00
_cell.angle_beta   90.00
_cell.angle_gamma   90.00
#
_symmetry.space_group_name_H-M   'P 1'
#
loop_
_entity.id
_entity.type
_entity.pdbx_description
1 polymer ?
#
loop_
_entity_poly.entity_id
_entity_poly.type
_entity_poly.pdbx_seq_one_letter_code
_entity_poly.pdbx_strand_id
1 'polypeptide(L)'
;MKQYMVIEQFKADCTEAVYERLGRKGRILPPGLHFVNSWVNKELGICYQLMETSDFRLFSVWTQYWNDLIEFDIVPVDGSSQSQKMFIK
;
A
#
# COMPACT_ATOMS: atom_id res chain seq x y z
N MET A 1 -8.93 13.38 -2.96
CA MET A 1 -8.86 12.04 -2.37
C MET A 1 -7.86 12.03 -1.25
N LYS A 2 -8.11 11.16 -0.30
CA LYS A 2 -7.19 11.01 0.82
C LYS A 2 -6.08 10.04 0.48
N GLN A 3 -4.88 10.30 1.00
CA GLN A 3 -3.72 9.45 0.76
C GLN A 3 -3.43 8.57 1.96
N TYR A 4 -2.92 7.39 1.68
CA TYR A 4 -2.60 6.39 2.68
C TYR A 4 -1.27 5.74 2.33
N MET A 5 -0.43 5.54 3.35
CA MET A 5 0.76 4.72 3.17
C MET A 5 0.40 3.30 3.58
N VAL A 6 0.55 2.38 2.63
CA VAL A 6 0.32 0.96 2.85
C VAL A 6 1.67 0.31 3.08
N ILE A 7 1.87 -0.23 4.27
CA ILE A 7 3.11 -0.91 4.62
C ILE A 7 2.85 -2.40 4.51
N GLU A 8 3.53 -3.03 3.56
CA GLU A 8 3.33 -4.44 3.23
C GLU A 8 4.52 -5.24 3.72
N GLN A 9 4.27 -6.18 4.62
CA GLN A 9 5.29 -7.10 5.06
C GLN A 9 4.98 -8.47 4.46
N PHE A 10 5.88 -8.97 3.62
CA PHE A 10 5.69 -10.26 2.99
C PHE A 10 5.85 -11.35 4.03
N LYS A 11 4.93 -12.30 4.04
CA LYS A 11 5.03 -13.45 4.94
C LYS A 11 6.23 -14.31 4.57
N ALA A 12 6.70 -15.11 5.50
CA ALA A 12 7.89 -15.93 5.31
C ALA A 12 7.76 -16.76 4.03
N ASP A 13 8.81 -16.74 3.20
CA ASP A 13 8.92 -17.50 1.97
C ASP A 13 7.86 -17.16 0.91
N CYS A 14 7.19 -16.01 1.03
CA CYS A 14 6.13 -15.63 0.11
C CYS A 14 6.54 -14.60 -0.94
N THR A 15 7.79 -14.12 -0.91
CA THR A 15 8.23 -13.05 -1.82
C THR A 15 8.04 -13.42 -3.29
N GLU A 16 8.46 -14.63 -3.66
CA GLU A 16 8.31 -15.06 -5.06
C GLU A 16 6.85 -15.15 -5.47
N ALA A 17 6.00 -15.66 -4.57
CA ALA A 17 4.57 -15.79 -4.86
C ALA A 17 3.93 -14.41 -5.04
N VAL A 18 4.35 -13.41 -4.27
CA VAL A 18 3.87 -12.04 -4.42
C VAL A 18 4.18 -11.51 -5.81
N TYR A 19 5.46 -11.60 -6.21
CA TYR A 19 5.86 -11.08 -7.52
C TYR A 19 5.26 -11.86 -8.67
N GLU A 20 5.08 -13.16 -8.51
CA GLU A 20 4.42 -13.97 -9.53
C GLU A 20 2.97 -13.53 -9.73
N ARG A 21 2.23 -13.36 -8.63
CA ARG A 21 0.83 -12.92 -8.73
C ARG A 21 0.74 -11.52 -9.31
N LEU A 22 1.64 -10.63 -8.88
CA LEU A 22 1.70 -9.26 -9.39
C LEU A 22 1.94 -9.26 -10.90
N GLY A 23 2.85 -10.11 -11.37
CA GLY A 23 3.14 -10.19 -12.80
C GLY A 23 1.99 -10.75 -13.63
N ARG A 24 1.19 -11.67 -13.07
CA ARG A 24 0.06 -12.24 -13.77
C ARG A 24 -1.20 -11.39 -13.72
N LYS A 25 -1.47 -10.76 -12.59
CA LYS A 25 -2.77 -10.12 -12.33
C LYS A 25 -2.66 -8.63 -12.02
N GLY A 26 -1.44 -8.08 -11.96
CA GLY A 26 -1.26 -6.73 -11.50
C GLY A 26 -1.66 -6.59 -10.04
N ARG A 27 -1.97 -5.38 -9.62
CA ARG A 27 -2.27 -5.09 -8.22
C ARG A 27 -3.67 -5.52 -7.78
N ILE A 28 -4.54 -5.82 -8.74
CA ILE A 28 -5.93 -6.22 -8.48
C ILE A 28 -6.67 -5.13 -7.70
N LEU A 29 -6.55 -3.89 -8.16
CA LEU A 29 -7.17 -2.76 -7.48
C LEU A 29 -8.65 -2.67 -7.80
N PRO A 30 -9.53 -2.58 -6.79
CA PRO A 30 -10.94 -2.30 -7.06
C PRO A 30 -11.11 -0.88 -7.60
N PRO A 31 -12.18 -0.60 -8.35
CA PRO A 31 -12.46 0.77 -8.81
C PRO A 31 -12.52 1.73 -7.63
N GLY A 32 -11.86 2.88 -7.77
CA GLY A 32 -11.85 3.90 -6.73
C GLY A 32 -10.65 3.86 -5.79
N LEU A 33 -9.83 2.82 -5.87
CA LEU A 33 -8.57 2.74 -5.14
C LEU A 33 -7.43 2.89 -6.13
N HIS A 34 -6.56 3.89 -5.93
CA HIS A 34 -5.54 4.27 -6.90
C HIS A 34 -4.14 4.12 -6.34
N PHE A 35 -3.25 3.58 -7.16
CA PHE A 35 -1.84 3.46 -6.86
C PHE A 35 -1.14 4.77 -7.24
N VAL A 36 -0.28 5.30 -6.36
CA VAL A 36 0.50 6.49 -6.64
C VAL A 36 1.96 6.15 -6.85
N ASN A 37 2.59 5.50 -5.88
CA ASN A 37 4.01 5.13 -5.97
C ASN A 37 4.33 4.06 -4.93
N SER A 38 5.47 3.40 -5.10
CA SER A 38 5.90 2.40 -4.12
C SER A 38 7.41 2.35 -4.00
N TRP A 39 7.87 1.90 -2.84
CA TRP A 39 9.28 1.71 -2.52
C TRP A 39 9.42 0.37 -1.81
N VAL A 40 10.52 -0.33 -2.04
CA VAL A 40 10.73 -1.63 -1.41
C VAL A 40 12.06 -1.62 -0.65
N ASN A 41 12.03 -2.19 0.56
CA ASN A 41 13.24 -2.51 1.30
C ASN A 41 13.45 -4.01 1.20
N LYS A 42 14.40 -4.41 0.36
CA LYS A 42 14.61 -5.83 0.06
C LYS A 42 15.13 -6.61 1.26
N GLU A 43 15.97 -5.97 2.07
CA GLU A 43 16.55 -6.64 3.22
C GLU A 43 15.50 -7.03 4.25
N LEU A 44 14.54 -6.15 4.47
CA LEU A 44 13.51 -6.37 5.47
C LEU A 44 12.26 -7.05 4.91
N GLY A 45 12.16 -7.17 3.58
CA GLY A 45 10.96 -7.72 2.95
C GLY A 45 9.75 -6.84 3.15
N ILE A 46 9.93 -5.53 3.11
CA ILE A 46 8.86 -4.56 3.35
C ILE A 46 8.70 -3.69 2.12
N CYS A 47 7.46 -3.50 1.69
CA CYS A 47 7.11 -2.58 0.63
C CYS A 47 6.26 -1.46 1.20
N TYR A 48 6.58 -0.23 0.82
CA TYR A 48 5.82 0.97 1.19
C TYR A 48 5.10 1.44 -0.06
N GLN A 49 3.78 1.50 -0.01
CA GLN A 49 2.99 1.82 -1.18
C GLN A 49 2.05 3.00 -0.88
N LEU A 50 2.22 4.09 -1.62
CA LEU A 50 1.35 5.26 -1.45
C LEU A 50 0.13 5.09 -2.34
N MET A 51 -1.04 5.18 -1.75
CA MET A 51 -2.31 4.98 -2.45
C MET A 51 -3.30 6.07 -2.11
N GLU A 52 -4.29 6.23 -2.96
CA GLU A 52 -5.33 7.26 -2.80
C GLU A 52 -6.71 6.65 -2.97
N THR A 53 -7.64 7.09 -2.15
CA THR A 53 -9.05 6.75 -2.31
C THR A 53 -9.93 7.73 -1.56
N SER A 54 -11.18 7.87 -2.00
CA SER A 54 -12.21 8.57 -1.24
C SER A 54 -12.97 7.63 -0.31
N ASP A 55 -12.72 6.33 -0.41
CA ASP A 55 -13.47 5.33 0.35
C ASP A 55 -12.50 4.32 0.97
N PHE A 56 -12.22 4.51 2.25
CA PHE A 56 -11.28 3.65 2.99
C PHE A 56 -11.72 2.18 2.98
N ARG A 57 -12.99 1.90 2.84
CA ARG A 57 -13.49 0.51 2.83
C ARG A 57 -12.93 -0.29 1.66
N LEU A 58 -12.47 0.37 0.60
CA LEU A 58 -11.90 -0.33 -0.55
C LEU A 58 -10.61 -1.05 -0.19
N PHE A 59 -9.92 -0.63 0.87
CA PHE A 59 -8.73 -1.36 1.32
C PHE A 59 -9.07 -2.77 1.79
N SER A 60 -10.21 -2.97 2.46
CA SER A 60 -10.58 -4.31 2.88
C SER A 60 -10.95 -5.20 1.70
N VAL A 61 -11.50 -4.63 0.64
CA VAL A 61 -11.76 -5.38 -0.60
C VAL A 61 -10.44 -5.80 -1.25
N TRP A 62 -9.51 -4.85 -1.36
CA TRP A 62 -8.24 -5.09 -2.03
C TRP A 62 -7.34 -6.07 -1.28
N THR A 63 -7.22 -5.91 0.03
CA THR A 63 -6.32 -6.76 0.82
C THR A 63 -6.73 -8.22 0.83
N GLN A 64 -8.01 -8.52 0.59
CA GLN A 64 -8.46 -9.91 0.49
C GLN A 64 -7.75 -10.68 -0.62
N TYR A 65 -7.29 -9.99 -1.66
CA TYR A 65 -6.58 -10.65 -2.76
C TYR A 65 -5.12 -10.93 -2.42
N TRP A 66 -4.60 -10.40 -1.32
CA TRP A 66 -3.18 -10.46 -1.00
C TRP A 66 -2.86 -10.92 0.42
N ASN A 67 -3.86 -10.96 1.32
CA ASN A 67 -3.59 -11.20 2.74
C ASN A 67 -3.12 -12.62 3.04
N ASP A 68 -3.20 -13.52 2.08
CA ASP A 68 -2.60 -14.85 2.22
C ASP A 68 -1.06 -14.79 2.14
N LEU A 69 -0.50 -13.79 1.47
CA LEU A 69 0.94 -13.65 1.25
C LEU A 69 1.56 -12.45 1.98
N ILE A 70 0.75 -11.47 2.34
CA ILE A 70 1.22 -10.16 2.82
C ILE A 70 0.45 -9.75 4.07
N GLU A 71 1.18 -9.19 5.04
CA GLU A 71 0.57 -8.49 6.17
C GLU A 71 0.56 -7.00 5.87
N PHE A 72 -0.57 -6.35 6.13
CA PHE A 72 -0.77 -4.96 5.78
C PHE A 72 -0.93 -4.08 7.00
N ASP A 73 -0.33 -2.89 6.92
CA ASP A 73 -0.58 -1.81 7.87
C ASP A 73 -0.89 -0.57 7.03
N ILE A 74 -2.05 0.03 7.23
CA ILE A 74 -2.53 1.13 6.37
C ILE A 74 -2.68 2.37 7.22
N VAL A 75 -1.90 3.40 6.90
CA VAL A 75 -1.76 4.61 7.70
C VAL A 75 -2.15 5.82 6.86
N PRO A 76 -3.09 6.66 7.32
CA PRO A 76 -3.38 7.90 6.60
C PRO A 76 -2.18 8.83 6.66
N VAL A 77 -1.89 9.50 5.56
CA VAL A 77 -0.75 10.41 5.47
C VAL A 77 -1.13 11.68 4.74
N ASP A 78 -0.43 12.75 5.07
CA ASP A 78 -0.55 14.03 4.39
C ASP A 78 0.82 14.41 3.86
N GLY A 79 0.84 15.20 2.78
CA GLY A 79 2.09 15.69 2.24
C GLY A 79 2.82 16.57 3.26
N SER A 80 4.14 16.45 3.32
CA SER A 80 4.92 17.20 4.31
C SER A 80 4.81 18.70 4.14
N SER A 81 4.57 19.18 2.92
CA SER A 81 4.36 20.60 2.70
C SER A 81 3.10 21.11 3.39
N GLN A 82 2.05 20.29 3.44
CA GLN A 82 0.84 20.66 4.19
C GLN A 82 1.09 20.64 5.69
N SER A 83 1.82 19.65 6.15
CA SER A 83 2.19 19.56 7.57
C SER A 83 3.01 20.76 8.01
N GLN A 84 3.91 21.22 7.15
CA GLN A 84 4.71 22.40 7.44
C GLN A 84 3.85 23.64 7.61
N LYS A 85 2.83 23.77 6.80
CA LYS A 85 1.91 24.92 6.95
C LYS A 85 1.21 24.91 8.29
N MET A 86 0.99 23.76 8.88
CA MET A 86 0.32 23.65 10.16
C MET A 86 1.24 23.83 11.37
N PHE A 87 2.48 23.38 11.26
CA PHE A 87 3.36 23.26 12.42
C PHE A 87 4.57 24.17 12.40
N ILE A 88 4.95 24.65 11.24
CA ILE A 88 6.09 25.54 11.14
C ILE A 88 5.61 26.98 11.13
N LYS A 89 6.26 27.73 11.87
CA LYS A 89 6.00 29.15 11.98
C LYS A 89 6.66 29.91 10.86
#